data_facb392610056bd24e1e18d7c8ac011d
#
_entry.id   facb392610056bd24e1e18d7c8ac011d
#
_cell.length_a   1.000
_cell.length_b   1.000
_cell.length_c   1.000
_cell.angle_alpha   90.00
_cell.angle_beta   90.00
_cell.angle_gamma   90.00
#
_symmetry.space_group_name_H-M   'P 1'
#
loop_
_entity.id
_entity.type
_entity.pdbx_description
1 polymer ?
#
loop_
_entity_poly.entity_id
_entity_poly.type
_entity_poly.pdbx_seq_one_letter_code
_entity_poly.pdbx_strand_id
1 'polypeptide(L)'
;MSEFSSKEKTTLSDHFSNTEDNVFAIITPRQVDRGALMSRYSRTNKSMRRIFLDEFLKNKNRGEEFYDRVLLEYGDDSVAELGEAQVAIEGLSNIAVKKIEDRRIGLSYLEKSSRYVTWNKKENGKYRFYRDEKIMNSKFANMYEDSCNLSFDIYSKNIEPMVNYIREKYPIEKYSFKDSTDGKEKLFGKLKDQSDIKSANMIYRGSTKAKALDILRGLLPASTLTNVGITGNGRAFEYLLTVLGSSELDEEQKLASKIKKELETTIKSFVKRADDKYGKAFQEYLKDVKNKSKSITLKEIKSNPVKGTITKLTDYESEKQALNTIITSIMYEQSPSTSYHSIMQQVKKISAKRKIKIINEFAKIRTNRRHRPSRAFENTYYTFDLCNNFGMFRDLHRHRALTLERQLLTTDHGYTLPKEIKILGLEKDFKECMNNTKTTFEKIRKKFPEQSQYVVNFAYNYPYFMKLNLREACHLIELRTIPQGHIDYRRVAQEMYKQINKVHPNLSKIMKFVDLKEYDLERFESEKRTEEKRKKIKK
;
A
#
# COMPACT_ATOMS: atom_id res chain seq x y z
N MET A 1 36.99 -34.84 -2.36
CA MET A 1 36.06 -35.55 -3.29
C MET A 1 34.75 -34.84 -3.31
N SER A 2 34.08 -34.77 -4.46
CA SER A 2 32.74 -34.19 -4.55
C SER A 2 31.74 -35.03 -3.73
N GLU A 3 30.85 -34.38 -2.97
CA GLU A 3 29.78 -35.07 -2.21
C GLU A 3 28.83 -35.86 -3.11
N PHE A 4 28.72 -35.49 -4.39
CA PHE A 4 27.76 -36.02 -5.35
C PHE A 4 28.42 -36.66 -6.56
N SER A 5 27.89 -37.81 -7.02
CA SER A 5 28.22 -38.43 -8.29
C SER A 5 27.72 -37.61 -9.49
N SER A 6 28.23 -37.86 -10.67
CA SER A 6 27.79 -37.18 -11.90
C SER A 6 26.29 -37.34 -12.17
N LYS A 7 25.72 -38.52 -11.90
CA LYS A 7 24.29 -38.79 -12.04
C LYS A 7 23.45 -37.99 -11.04
N GLU A 8 23.90 -37.90 -9.77
CA GLU A 8 23.24 -37.08 -8.74
C GLU A 8 23.29 -35.61 -9.09
N LYS A 9 24.42 -35.09 -9.60
CA LYS A 9 24.53 -33.70 -10.03
C LYS A 9 23.57 -33.36 -11.18
N THR A 10 23.41 -34.25 -12.16
CA THR A 10 22.41 -34.07 -13.22
C THR A 10 21.01 -33.99 -12.66
N THR A 11 20.63 -34.86 -11.73
CA THR A 11 19.32 -34.79 -11.07
C THR A 11 19.16 -33.51 -10.24
N LEU A 12 20.20 -33.11 -9.50
CA LEU A 12 20.16 -31.90 -8.66
C LEU A 12 20.05 -30.60 -9.47
N SER A 13 20.57 -30.57 -10.72
CA SER A 13 20.50 -29.38 -11.57
C SER A 13 19.08 -28.95 -11.96
N ASP A 14 18.10 -29.85 -11.91
CA ASP A 14 16.68 -29.54 -12.12
C ASP A 14 16.01 -28.88 -10.89
N HIS A 15 16.67 -28.94 -9.74
CA HIS A 15 16.11 -28.53 -8.45
C HIS A 15 16.92 -27.45 -7.73
N PHE A 16 18.19 -27.27 -8.10
CA PHE A 16 19.11 -26.28 -7.52
C PHE A 16 19.89 -25.55 -8.61
N SER A 17 20.10 -24.26 -8.44
CA SER A 17 20.76 -23.40 -9.44
C SER A 17 22.23 -23.77 -9.70
N ASN A 18 22.88 -24.46 -8.77
CA ASN A 18 24.19 -25.09 -8.95
C ASN A 18 24.37 -26.28 -8.01
N THR A 19 25.31 -27.16 -8.33
CA THR A 19 25.59 -28.40 -7.59
C THR A 19 26.98 -28.42 -6.93
N GLU A 20 27.78 -27.37 -7.14
CA GLU A 20 29.18 -27.31 -6.68
C GLU A 20 29.37 -26.33 -5.52
N ASP A 21 28.89 -25.10 -5.66
CA ASP A 21 29.09 -24.04 -4.68
C ASP A 21 28.29 -24.25 -3.41
N ASN A 22 28.72 -23.59 -2.33
CA ASN A 22 28.03 -23.55 -1.05
C ASN A 22 26.84 -22.55 -1.02
N VAL A 23 26.66 -21.71 -2.06
CA VAL A 23 25.52 -20.82 -2.26
C VAL A 23 24.76 -21.22 -3.50
N PHE A 24 23.49 -21.54 -3.35
CA PHE A 24 22.62 -21.97 -4.46
C PHE A 24 21.15 -21.57 -4.19
N ALA A 25 20.38 -21.39 -5.26
CA ALA A 25 18.95 -21.21 -5.17
C ALA A 25 18.22 -22.56 -5.24
N ILE A 26 17.12 -22.67 -4.51
CA ILE A 26 16.19 -23.81 -4.59
C ILE A 26 15.19 -23.48 -5.70
N ILE A 27 15.22 -24.22 -6.80
CA ILE A 27 14.37 -24.01 -7.99
C ILE A 27 13.32 -25.11 -8.20
N THR A 28 13.24 -26.07 -7.26
CA THR A 28 12.22 -27.13 -7.31
C THR A 28 10.82 -26.51 -7.47
N PRO A 29 9.93 -27.06 -8.33
CA PRO A 29 8.68 -26.40 -8.70
C PRO A 29 7.72 -26.20 -7.54
N ARG A 30 7.60 -27.18 -6.66
CA ARG A 30 6.59 -27.19 -5.57
C ARG A 30 7.04 -26.34 -4.39
N GLN A 31 6.25 -25.33 -4.05
CA GLN A 31 6.53 -24.41 -2.92
C GLN A 31 6.55 -25.13 -1.56
N VAL A 32 5.66 -26.11 -1.39
CA VAL A 32 5.61 -26.93 -0.17
C VAL A 32 6.92 -27.68 0.04
N ASP A 33 7.49 -28.25 -1.01
CA ASP A 33 8.77 -28.97 -0.92
C ASP A 33 9.93 -28.03 -0.57
N ARG A 34 9.95 -26.80 -1.11
CA ARG A 34 10.99 -25.80 -0.77
C ARG A 34 11.02 -25.50 0.70
N GLY A 35 9.87 -25.20 1.27
CA GLY A 35 9.76 -24.88 2.69
C GLY A 35 10.05 -26.09 3.59
N ALA A 36 9.53 -27.28 3.26
CA ALA A 36 9.78 -28.51 3.99
C ALA A 36 11.28 -28.88 3.98
N LEU A 37 11.93 -28.72 2.83
CA LEU A 37 13.37 -28.97 2.66
C LEU A 37 14.20 -28.03 3.56
N MET A 38 13.89 -26.73 3.57
CA MET A 38 14.55 -25.74 4.42
C MET A 38 14.38 -26.08 5.91
N SER A 39 13.17 -26.43 6.32
CA SER A 39 12.89 -26.82 7.71
C SER A 39 13.62 -28.12 8.09
N ARG A 40 13.60 -29.13 7.22
CA ARG A 40 14.30 -30.39 7.45
C ARG A 40 15.82 -30.22 7.53
N TYR A 41 16.37 -29.34 6.67
CA TYR A 41 17.79 -29.00 6.63
C TYR A 41 18.28 -28.40 7.96
N SER A 42 17.48 -27.59 8.62
CA SER A 42 17.84 -26.96 9.89
C SER A 42 17.99 -27.95 11.06
N ARG A 43 17.56 -29.20 10.90
CA ARG A 43 17.50 -30.24 11.96
C ARG A 43 18.35 -31.47 11.67
N THR A 44 19.33 -31.35 10.74
CA THR A 44 20.22 -32.44 10.37
C THR A 44 21.60 -31.91 10.00
N ASN A 45 22.61 -32.76 10.07
CA ASN A 45 23.98 -32.45 9.65
C ASN A 45 24.24 -32.72 8.15
N LYS A 46 23.24 -33.24 7.44
CA LYS A 46 23.34 -33.45 5.98
C LYS A 46 23.24 -32.15 5.21
N SER A 47 23.88 -32.07 4.04
CA SER A 47 23.66 -30.98 3.11
C SER A 47 22.20 -30.97 2.60
N MET A 48 21.69 -29.80 2.24
CA MET A 48 20.32 -29.66 1.73
C MET A 48 20.10 -30.52 0.46
N ARG A 49 21.07 -30.55 -0.43
CA ARG A 49 21.05 -31.35 -1.66
C ARG A 49 21.03 -32.86 -1.37
N ARG A 50 21.74 -33.31 -0.33
CA ARG A 50 21.69 -34.71 0.12
C ARG A 50 20.33 -35.08 0.71
N ILE A 51 19.74 -34.21 1.49
CA ILE A 51 18.37 -34.42 2.03
C ILE A 51 17.37 -34.52 0.88
N PHE A 52 17.49 -33.66 -0.14
CA PHE A 52 16.61 -33.70 -1.30
C PHE A 52 16.67 -35.05 -2.01
N LEU A 53 17.85 -35.56 -2.31
CA LEU A 53 18.04 -36.87 -2.93
C LEU A 53 17.49 -38.01 -2.08
N ASP A 54 17.76 -37.97 -0.78
CA ASP A 54 17.41 -39.08 0.13
C ASP A 54 15.90 -39.11 0.44
N GLU A 55 15.25 -37.97 0.62
CA GLU A 55 13.91 -37.88 1.18
C GLU A 55 12.85 -37.34 0.20
N PHE A 56 13.18 -36.33 -0.59
CA PHE A 56 12.19 -35.61 -1.43
C PHE A 56 12.09 -36.16 -2.86
N LEU A 57 13.18 -36.58 -3.44
CA LEU A 57 13.19 -37.13 -4.81
C LEU A 57 12.36 -38.42 -4.91
N LYS A 58 12.37 -39.23 -3.86
CA LYS A 58 11.68 -40.53 -3.79
C LYS A 58 10.21 -40.43 -3.38
N ASN A 59 9.81 -39.37 -2.70
CA ASN A 59 8.47 -39.19 -2.18
C ASN A 59 7.89 -37.83 -2.61
N LYS A 60 6.99 -37.87 -3.60
CA LYS A 60 6.35 -36.65 -4.13
C LYS A 60 5.45 -35.92 -3.14
N ASN A 61 5.01 -36.58 -2.08
CA ASN A 61 4.18 -36.00 -1.02
C ASN A 61 4.96 -35.62 0.24
N ARG A 62 6.28 -35.72 0.20
CA ARG A 62 7.14 -35.51 1.37
C ARG A 62 6.97 -34.13 1.99
N GLY A 63 6.74 -33.10 1.16
CA GLY A 63 6.50 -31.75 1.63
C GLY A 63 5.23 -31.63 2.46
N GLU A 64 4.10 -32.13 1.97
CA GLU A 64 2.81 -32.12 2.69
C GLU A 64 2.89 -32.94 3.98
N GLU A 65 3.39 -34.17 3.92
CA GLU A 65 3.54 -35.04 5.11
C GLU A 65 4.41 -34.37 6.19
N PHE A 66 5.47 -33.70 5.78
CA PHE A 66 6.33 -32.97 6.69
C PHE A 66 5.58 -31.81 7.38
N TYR A 67 4.86 -30.99 6.61
CA TYR A 67 4.12 -29.85 7.15
C TYR A 67 2.94 -30.28 8.00
N ASP A 68 2.17 -31.27 7.59
CA ASP A 68 1.06 -31.80 8.39
C ASP A 68 1.57 -32.24 9.78
N ARG A 69 2.72 -32.91 9.83
CA ARG A 69 3.34 -33.28 11.09
C ARG A 69 3.85 -32.08 11.90
N VAL A 70 4.62 -31.18 11.28
CA VAL A 70 5.27 -30.06 11.99
C VAL A 70 4.25 -29.02 12.47
N LEU A 71 3.28 -28.66 11.65
CA LEU A 71 2.25 -27.69 12.00
C LEU A 71 1.22 -28.26 12.97
N LEU A 72 0.84 -29.54 12.83
CA LEU A 72 -0.14 -30.18 13.69
C LEU A 72 0.43 -30.68 15.02
N GLU A 73 1.67 -31.24 15.01
CA GLU A 73 2.29 -31.80 16.20
C GLU A 73 3.03 -30.75 17.04
N TYR A 74 3.71 -29.78 16.41
CA TYR A 74 4.61 -28.87 17.12
C TYR A 74 4.13 -27.41 17.13
N GLY A 75 3.11 -27.05 16.33
CA GLY A 75 2.57 -25.69 16.28
C GLY A 75 3.59 -24.62 15.84
N ASP A 76 4.64 -25.01 15.09
CA ASP A 76 5.73 -24.10 14.69
C ASP A 76 5.30 -23.22 13.53
N ASP A 77 4.74 -22.06 13.86
CA ASP A 77 4.28 -21.07 12.88
C ASP A 77 5.41 -20.48 12.05
N SER A 78 6.67 -20.56 12.49
CA SER A 78 7.81 -20.01 11.73
C SER A 78 8.07 -20.80 10.45
N VAL A 79 7.75 -22.09 10.45
CA VAL A 79 7.86 -22.96 9.28
C VAL A 79 6.86 -22.57 8.19
N ALA A 80 5.71 -22.03 8.57
CA ALA A 80 4.70 -21.54 7.61
C ALA A 80 5.15 -20.29 6.83
N GLU A 81 6.19 -19.59 7.27
CA GLU A 81 6.79 -18.48 6.51
C GLU A 81 7.65 -18.94 5.33
N LEU A 82 8.02 -20.23 5.26
CA LEU A 82 8.94 -20.75 4.25
C LEU A 82 8.25 -21.12 2.92
N GLY A 83 6.92 -21.19 2.90
CA GLY A 83 6.14 -21.42 1.66
C GLY A 83 5.57 -20.13 1.11
N GLU A 84 5.64 -19.93 -0.20
CA GLU A 84 5.14 -18.73 -0.87
C GLU A 84 4.05 -19.06 -1.89
N ALA A 85 3.11 -18.12 -2.06
CA ALA A 85 2.10 -18.21 -3.11
C ALA A 85 1.80 -16.85 -3.72
N GLN A 86 1.18 -16.88 -4.90
CA GLN A 86 0.70 -15.72 -5.62
C GLN A 86 -0.76 -15.92 -5.98
N VAL A 87 -1.60 -14.91 -5.69
CA VAL A 87 -3.03 -14.93 -5.97
C VAL A 87 -3.42 -13.63 -6.69
N ALA A 88 -4.19 -13.76 -7.76
CA ALA A 88 -4.84 -12.63 -8.43
C ALA A 88 -6.33 -12.63 -8.10
N ILE A 89 -6.87 -11.46 -7.76
CA ILE A 89 -8.29 -11.27 -7.47
C ILE A 89 -8.82 -10.20 -8.40
N GLU A 90 -9.89 -10.51 -9.11
CA GLU A 90 -10.55 -9.61 -10.05
C GLU A 90 -11.95 -9.26 -9.58
N GLY A 91 -12.34 -8.00 -9.77
CA GLY A 91 -13.71 -7.56 -9.52
C GLY A 91 -14.10 -7.47 -8.04
N LEU A 92 -13.21 -6.96 -7.17
CA LEU A 92 -13.53 -6.70 -5.76
C LEU A 92 -13.68 -5.20 -5.48
N SER A 93 -14.45 -4.85 -4.44
CA SER A 93 -14.68 -3.45 -4.04
C SER A 93 -13.40 -2.78 -3.48
N ASN A 94 -13.38 -1.45 -3.48
CA ASN A 94 -12.31 -0.71 -2.82
C ASN A 94 -12.36 -0.84 -1.28
N ILE A 95 -13.47 -1.23 -0.68
CA ILE A 95 -13.56 -1.56 0.74
C ILE A 95 -12.78 -2.85 1.01
N ALA A 96 -13.08 -3.93 0.29
CA ALA A 96 -12.42 -5.22 0.46
C ALA A 96 -10.92 -5.16 0.15
N VAL A 97 -10.50 -4.42 -0.91
CA VAL A 97 -9.07 -4.21 -1.19
C VAL A 97 -8.35 -3.60 -0.01
N LYS A 98 -8.92 -2.57 0.63
CA LYS A 98 -8.24 -1.93 1.77
C LYS A 98 -8.17 -2.84 2.99
N LYS A 99 -9.15 -3.72 3.19
CA LYS A 99 -9.10 -4.76 4.22
C LYS A 99 -7.99 -5.78 3.97
N ILE A 100 -7.85 -6.24 2.74
CA ILE A 100 -6.75 -7.11 2.31
C ILE A 100 -5.40 -6.41 2.50
N GLU A 101 -5.26 -5.17 2.05
CA GLU A 101 -4.02 -4.40 2.12
C GLU A 101 -3.64 -3.92 3.54
N ASP A 102 -4.51 -4.04 4.55
CA ASP A 102 -4.15 -3.84 5.95
C ASP A 102 -3.05 -4.82 6.41
N ARG A 103 -2.94 -5.98 5.76
CA ARG A 103 -1.98 -7.03 6.10
C ARG A 103 -0.69 -6.87 5.30
N ARG A 104 0.27 -6.12 5.85
CA ARG A 104 1.47 -5.72 5.12
C ARG A 104 2.73 -6.49 5.49
N ILE A 105 2.72 -7.23 6.58
CA ILE A 105 3.82 -8.11 7.00
C ILE A 105 3.63 -9.46 6.30
N GLY A 106 4.64 -9.91 5.59
CA GLY A 106 4.63 -11.16 4.84
C GLY A 106 3.82 -11.15 3.52
N LEU A 107 3.10 -10.05 3.20
CA LEU A 107 2.33 -9.90 1.96
C LEU A 107 2.75 -8.66 1.18
N SER A 108 2.68 -8.77 -0.14
CA SER A 108 2.91 -7.67 -1.10
C SER A 108 1.75 -7.58 -2.08
N TYR A 109 1.37 -6.36 -2.45
CA TYR A 109 0.17 -6.09 -3.24
C TYR A 109 0.46 -5.23 -4.45
N LEU A 110 -0.26 -5.51 -5.55
CA LEU A 110 -0.31 -4.67 -6.73
C LEU A 110 -1.78 -4.46 -7.11
N GLU A 111 -2.31 -3.27 -6.81
CA GLU A 111 -3.68 -2.88 -7.11
C GLU A 111 -3.77 -2.17 -8.46
N LYS A 112 -4.85 -2.40 -9.22
CA LYS A 112 -5.17 -1.69 -10.47
C LYS A 112 -5.33 -0.19 -10.20
N SER A 113 -4.61 0.61 -10.97
CA SER A 113 -4.51 2.05 -10.73
C SER A 113 -5.70 2.83 -11.27
N SER A 114 -6.42 3.55 -10.41
CA SER A 114 -7.47 4.51 -10.80
C SER A 114 -6.96 5.78 -11.51
N ARG A 115 -5.65 5.94 -11.63
CA ARG A 115 -5.02 7.09 -12.28
C ARG A 115 -4.72 6.85 -13.76
N TYR A 116 -4.71 5.58 -14.20
CA TYR A 116 -4.40 5.17 -15.57
C TYR A 116 -5.60 4.56 -16.29
N VAL A 117 -6.48 3.92 -15.54
CA VAL A 117 -7.62 3.20 -16.07
C VAL A 117 -8.90 4.00 -15.79
N THR A 118 -9.78 4.08 -16.77
CA THR A 118 -11.11 4.69 -16.63
C THR A 118 -12.14 3.63 -16.22
N TRP A 119 -13.17 4.05 -15.48
CA TRP A 119 -14.31 3.20 -15.07
C TRP A 119 -15.61 3.61 -15.78
N ASN A 120 -15.53 4.20 -16.96
CA ASN A 120 -16.67 4.69 -17.73
C ASN A 120 -17.33 3.63 -18.64
N LYS A 121 -16.73 2.45 -18.79
CA LYS A 121 -17.31 1.39 -19.62
C LYS A 121 -18.33 0.59 -18.84
N LYS A 122 -19.50 0.35 -19.48
CA LYS A 122 -20.52 -0.58 -19.01
C LYS A 122 -20.23 -1.97 -19.57
N GLU A 123 -20.39 -2.99 -18.76
CA GLU A 123 -20.38 -4.41 -19.15
C GLU A 123 -21.81 -4.93 -19.01
N ASN A 124 -22.37 -5.49 -20.07
CA ASN A 124 -23.79 -5.93 -20.12
C ASN A 124 -24.76 -4.79 -19.69
N GLY A 125 -24.51 -3.57 -20.12
CA GLY A 125 -25.34 -2.40 -19.80
C GLY A 125 -25.17 -1.82 -18.40
N LYS A 126 -24.32 -2.39 -17.55
CA LYS A 126 -24.14 -1.98 -16.14
C LYS A 126 -22.73 -1.50 -15.86
N TYR A 127 -22.59 -0.49 -14.98
CA TYR A 127 -21.31 -0.07 -14.45
C TYR A 127 -20.73 -1.13 -13.48
N ARG A 128 -19.42 -1.15 -13.37
CA ARG A 128 -18.66 -2.11 -12.56
C ARG A 128 -18.51 -1.65 -11.12
N PHE A 129 -19.50 -1.93 -10.29
CA PHE A 129 -19.44 -1.75 -8.84
C PHE A 129 -20.03 -2.96 -8.11
N TYR A 130 -19.59 -3.16 -6.88
CA TYR A 130 -20.04 -4.26 -6.04
C TYR A 130 -21.49 -4.05 -5.63
N ARG A 131 -22.32 -5.08 -5.84
CA ARG A 131 -23.72 -5.13 -5.47
C ARG A 131 -23.86 -6.05 -4.27
N ASP A 132 -23.84 -5.47 -3.07
CA ASP A 132 -23.95 -6.22 -1.82
C ASP A 132 -25.32 -6.90 -1.72
N GLU A 133 -25.33 -8.20 -1.46
CA GLU A 133 -26.55 -9.00 -1.44
C GLU A 133 -27.56 -8.54 -0.39
N LYS A 134 -27.10 -8.10 0.81
CA LYS A 134 -27.99 -7.59 1.87
C LYS A 134 -28.67 -6.30 1.45
N ILE A 135 -27.95 -5.40 0.78
CA ILE A 135 -28.54 -4.19 0.23
C ILE A 135 -29.48 -4.52 -0.92
N MET A 136 -29.04 -5.35 -1.88
CA MET A 136 -29.80 -5.67 -3.09
C MET A 136 -31.08 -6.46 -2.82
N ASN A 137 -31.10 -7.28 -1.76
CA ASN A 137 -32.29 -7.99 -1.31
C ASN A 137 -33.16 -7.18 -0.32
N SER A 138 -32.96 -5.87 -0.26
CA SER A 138 -33.70 -4.96 0.64
C SER A 138 -34.44 -3.88 -0.12
N LYS A 139 -35.30 -3.12 0.59
CA LYS A 139 -35.95 -1.93 0.05
C LYS A 139 -34.98 -0.81 -0.40
N PHE A 140 -33.69 -0.94 -0.13
CA PHE A 140 -32.66 0.03 -0.50
C PHE A 140 -32.00 -0.28 -1.85
N ALA A 141 -32.32 -1.40 -2.51
CA ALA A 141 -31.67 -1.86 -3.73
C ALA A 141 -31.63 -0.79 -4.82
N ASN A 142 -32.82 -0.29 -5.23
CA ASN A 142 -32.91 0.71 -6.29
C ASN A 142 -32.15 2.01 -5.91
N MET A 143 -32.33 2.48 -4.68
CA MET A 143 -31.65 3.70 -4.21
C MET A 143 -30.12 3.55 -4.23
N TYR A 144 -29.60 2.40 -3.85
CA TYR A 144 -28.17 2.10 -3.92
C TYR A 144 -27.67 2.07 -5.36
N GLU A 145 -28.39 1.37 -6.24
CA GLU A 145 -28.05 1.24 -7.66
C GLU A 145 -28.10 2.59 -8.37
N ASP A 146 -29.14 3.38 -8.14
CA ASP A 146 -29.31 4.74 -8.71
C ASP A 146 -28.20 5.68 -8.24
N SER A 147 -27.84 5.66 -6.97
CA SER A 147 -26.75 6.49 -6.41
C SER A 147 -25.39 6.13 -7.00
N CYS A 148 -25.09 4.84 -7.15
CA CYS A 148 -23.86 4.41 -7.79
C CYS A 148 -23.87 4.75 -9.28
N ASN A 149 -24.96 4.51 -10.00
CA ASN A 149 -25.07 4.85 -11.43
C ASN A 149 -24.89 6.35 -11.66
N LEU A 150 -25.56 7.22 -10.88
CA LEU A 150 -25.39 8.67 -10.93
C LEU A 150 -23.93 9.09 -10.79
N SER A 151 -23.22 8.46 -9.83
CA SER A 151 -21.79 8.71 -9.59
C SER A 151 -20.94 8.38 -10.84
N PHE A 152 -21.18 7.23 -11.46
CA PHE A 152 -20.49 6.82 -12.69
C PHE A 152 -20.89 7.63 -13.91
N ASP A 153 -22.16 8.04 -14.05
CA ASP A 153 -22.63 8.84 -15.16
C ASP A 153 -21.98 10.24 -15.13
N ILE A 154 -21.97 10.90 -13.96
CA ILE A 154 -21.30 12.20 -13.79
C ILE A 154 -19.79 12.08 -14.02
N TYR A 155 -19.15 11.03 -13.49
CA TYR A 155 -17.74 10.74 -13.75
C TYR A 155 -17.47 10.60 -15.25
N SER A 156 -18.27 9.78 -15.94
CA SER A 156 -18.04 9.41 -17.34
C SER A 156 -18.23 10.57 -18.30
N LYS A 157 -19.31 11.34 -18.13
CA LYS A 157 -19.62 12.49 -19.01
C LYS A 157 -18.59 13.62 -18.89
N ASN A 158 -17.87 13.69 -17.75
CA ASN A 158 -16.93 14.78 -17.48
C ASN A 158 -15.46 14.43 -17.78
N ILE A 159 -15.15 13.22 -18.26
CA ILE A 159 -13.77 12.86 -18.61
C ILE A 159 -13.21 13.73 -19.73
N GLU A 160 -13.90 13.82 -20.87
CA GLU A 160 -13.44 14.60 -22.01
C GLU A 160 -13.42 16.11 -21.75
N PRO A 161 -14.49 16.72 -21.19
CA PRO A 161 -14.45 18.13 -20.80
C PRO A 161 -13.28 18.48 -19.89
N MET A 162 -13.00 17.63 -18.88
CA MET A 162 -11.88 17.83 -17.99
C MET A 162 -10.51 17.70 -18.69
N VAL A 163 -10.36 16.72 -19.59
CA VAL A 163 -9.13 16.56 -20.39
C VAL A 163 -8.89 17.78 -21.27
N ASN A 164 -9.94 18.28 -21.94
CA ASN A 164 -9.85 19.46 -22.81
C ASN A 164 -9.45 20.70 -22.01
N TYR A 165 -10.11 20.96 -20.89
CA TYR A 165 -9.75 22.06 -19.99
C TYR A 165 -8.27 22.00 -19.56
N ILE A 166 -7.78 20.80 -19.19
CA ILE A 166 -6.39 20.65 -18.78
C ILE A 166 -5.44 20.96 -19.94
N ARG A 167 -5.78 20.55 -21.16
CA ARG A 167 -4.97 20.82 -22.35
C ARG A 167 -4.97 22.31 -22.74
N GLU A 168 -6.10 22.97 -22.63
CA GLU A 168 -6.20 24.42 -22.83
C GLU A 168 -5.38 25.21 -21.81
N LYS A 169 -5.47 24.80 -20.56
CA LYS A 169 -4.72 25.43 -19.46
C LYS A 169 -3.21 25.20 -19.54
N TYR A 170 -2.81 24.02 -19.99
CA TYR A 170 -1.42 23.56 -20.07
C TYR A 170 -1.10 23.10 -21.50
N PRO A 171 -1.05 24.00 -22.50
CA PRO A 171 -0.85 23.63 -23.91
C PRO A 171 0.52 23.00 -24.13
N ILE A 172 0.60 22.02 -25.03
CA ILE A 172 1.80 21.21 -25.29
C ILE A 172 3.01 22.07 -25.71
N GLU A 173 2.76 23.19 -26.35
CA GLU A 173 3.74 24.15 -26.87
C GLU A 173 4.62 24.74 -25.75
N LYS A 174 4.13 24.76 -24.52
CA LYS A 174 4.86 25.25 -23.33
C LYS A 174 5.85 24.24 -22.77
N TYR A 175 5.84 22.99 -23.25
CA TYR A 175 6.65 21.91 -22.71
C TYR A 175 7.80 21.55 -23.63
N SER A 176 8.93 21.20 -23.01
CA SER A 176 10.13 20.75 -23.70
C SER A 176 10.23 19.23 -23.68
N PHE A 177 10.75 18.69 -24.79
CA PHE A 177 10.98 17.26 -25.00
C PHE A 177 12.38 17.06 -25.55
N LYS A 178 12.92 15.87 -25.33
CA LYS A 178 14.24 15.51 -25.84
C LYS A 178 14.19 15.28 -27.33
N ASP A 179 15.02 16.03 -28.08
CA ASP A 179 15.25 15.83 -29.50
C ASP A 179 16.29 14.70 -29.69
N SER A 180 15.97 13.69 -30.49
CA SER A 180 16.86 12.55 -30.71
C SER A 180 18.07 12.89 -31.59
N THR A 181 18.02 13.98 -32.35
CA THR A 181 19.07 14.39 -33.30
C THR A 181 20.29 14.96 -32.60
N ASP A 182 20.10 15.73 -31.54
CA ASP A 182 21.19 16.39 -30.79
C ASP A 182 21.19 16.11 -29.27
N GLY A 183 20.21 15.34 -28.80
CA GLY A 183 20.05 14.97 -27.39
C GLY A 183 19.58 16.10 -26.47
N LYS A 184 19.26 17.29 -27.00
CA LYS A 184 18.87 18.47 -26.21
C LYS A 184 17.36 18.54 -25.98
N GLU A 185 16.97 19.23 -24.92
CA GLU A 185 15.58 19.59 -24.65
C GLU A 185 15.13 20.73 -25.55
N LYS A 186 14.07 20.53 -26.33
CA LYS A 186 13.47 21.55 -27.22
C LYS A 186 11.98 21.67 -26.96
N LEU A 187 11.43 22.87 -27.08
CA LEU A 187 9.98 23.07 -27.07
C LEU A 187 9.31 22.25 -28.18
N PHE A 188 8.09 21.79 -27.92
CA PHE A 188 7.33 20.92 -28.85
C PHE A 188 7.35 21.42 -30.30
N GLY A 189 7.08 22.70 -30.54
CA GLY A 189 7.06 23.30 -31.90
C GLY A 189 8.43 23.37 -32.60
N LYS A 190 9.54 23.09 -31.89
CA LYS A 190 10.91 23.03 -32.44
C LYS A 190 11.38 21.61 -32.76
N LEU A 191 10.60 20.59 -32.45
CA LEU A 191 10.89 19.19 -32.82
C LEU A 191 10.66 19.01 -34.32
N LYS A 192 11.58 18.35 -35.00
CA LYS A 192 11.50 18.06 -36.45
C LYS A 192 11.29 16.59 -36.73
N ASP A 193 11.83 15.71 -35.89
CA ASP A 193 11.71 14.26 -36.09
C ASP A 193 10.30 13.78 -35.73
N GLN A 194 9.68 13.02 -36.66
CA GLN A 194 8.31 12.51 -36.49
C GLN A 194 8.16 11.53 -35.33
N SER A 195 9.19 10.75 -35.02
CA SER A 195 9.18 9.82 -33.89
C SER A 195 9.22 10.59 -32.55
N ASP A 196 9.97 11.70 -32.47
CA ASP A 196 10.01 12.55 -31.29
C ASP A 196 8.69 13.32 -31.11
N ILE A 197 8.09 13.81 -32.18
CA ILE A 197 6.74 14.42 -32.15
C ILE A 197 5.69 13.43 -31.67
N LYS A 198 5.72 12.18 -32.16
CA LYS A 198 4.82 11.10 -31.71
C LYS A 198 5.02 10.75 -30.23
N SER A 199 6.26 10.63 -29.79
CA SER A 199 6.61 10.40 -28.37
C SER A 199 6.13 11.55 -27.48
N ALA A 200 6.39 12.81 -27.88
CA ALA A 200 5.95 13.99 -27.15
C ALA A 200 4.43 14.04 -26.97
N ASN A 201 3.69 13.79 -28.06
CA ASN A 201 2.22 13.69 -28.02
C ASN A 201 1.74 12.57 -27.09
N MET A 202 2.38 11.39 -27.07
CA MET A 202 2.02 10.28 -26.20
C MET A 202 2.23 10.64 -24.72
N ILE A 203 3.37 11.22 -24.37
CA ILE A 203 3.71 11.71 -23.02
C ILE A 203 2.68 12.74 -22.55
N TYR A 204 2.41 13.73 -23.38
CA TYR A 204 1.48 14.81 -23.07
C TYR A 204 0.04 14.32 -22.90
N ARG A 205 -0.46 13.49 -23.82
CA ARG A 205 -1.80 12.89 -23.73
C ARG A 205 -1.95 12.01 -22.49
N GLY A 206 -0.92 11.21 -22.16
CA GLY A 206 -0.90 10.41 -20.96
C GLY A 206 -0.96 11.25 -19.68
N SER A 207 -0.14 12.30 -19.60
CA SER A 207 -0.06 13.19 -18.43
C SER A 207 -1.34 13.99 -18.21
N THR A 208 -1.92 14.57 -19.27
CA THR A 208 -3.17 15.35 -19.19
C THR A 208 -4.36 14.48 -18.83
N LYS A 209 -4.47 13.27 -19.42
CA LYS A 209 -5.52 12.31 -19.07
C LYS A 209 -5.39 11.84 -17.62
N ALA A 210 -4.17 11.53 -17.15
CA ALA A 210 -3.96 11.11 -15.77
C ALA A 210 -4.39 12.20 -14.78
N LYS A 211 -4.10 13.49 -15.07
CA LYS A 211 -4.54 14.62 -14.24
C LYS A 211 -6.06 14.73 -14.21
N ALA A 212 -6.74 14.60 -15.35
CA ALA A 212 -8.20 14.60 -15.42
C ALA A 212 -8.83 13.49 -14.56
N LEU A 213 -8.29 12.27 -14.68
CA LEU A 213 -8.77 11.13 -13.89
C LEU A 213 -8.50 11.30 -12.40
N ASP A 214 -7.36 11.89 -12.01
CA ASP A 214 -7.06 12.20 -10.62
C ASP A 214 -8.08 13.18 -10.00
N ILE A 215 -8.53 14.17 -10.77
CA ILE A 215 -9.55 15.14 -10.33
C ILE A 215 -10.93 14.47 -10.21
N LEU A 216 -11.33 13.71 -11.23
CA LEU A 216 -12.68 13.12 -11.31
C LEU A 216 -12.88 11.87 -10.46
N ARG A 217 -11.81 11.14 -10.10
CA ARG A 217 -11.93 9.88 -9.34
C ARG A 217 -12.67 10.04 -8.01
N GLY A 218 -12.72 11.27 -7.48
CA GLY A 218 -13.49 11.58 -6.27
C GLY A 218 -14.98 11.25 -6.37
N LEU A 219 -15.52 11.20 -7.59
CA LEU A 219 -16.92 10.83 -7.88
C LEU A 219 -17.18 9.32 -7.77
N LEU A 220 -16.15 8.46 -7.91
CA LEU A 220 -16.33 7.02 -7.89
C LEU A 220 -16.71 6.53 -6.48
N PRO A 221 -17.73 5.66 -6.32
CA PRO A 221 -18.11 5.08 -5.04
C PRO A 221 -17.09 4.02 -4.57
N ALA A 222 -17.03 3.76 -3.27
CA ALA A 222 -16.15 2.76 -2.68
C ALA A 222 -16.46 1.32 -3.13
N SER A 223 -17.65 1.08 -3.64
CA SER A 223 -18.04 -0.16 -4.32
C SER A 223 -17.40 -0.34 -5.70
N THR A 224 -16.76 0.69 -6.29
CA THR A 224 -16.10 0.56 -7.60
C THR A 224 -15.19 -0.67 -7.64
N LEU A 225 -15.40 -1.55 -8.63
CA LEU A 225 -14.63 -2.79 -8.74
C LEU A 225 -13.22 -2.53 -9.25
N THR A 226 -12.26 -3.16 -8.60
CA THR A 226 -10.83 -3.14 -8.95
C THR A 226 -10.25 -4.54 -8.94
N ASN A 227 -8.96 -4.67 -9.24
CA ASN A 227 -8.23 -5.94 -9.21
C ASN A 227 -6.98 -5.79 -8.35
N VAL A 228 -6.56 -6.87 -7.68
CA VAL A 228 -5.34 -6.90 -6.88
C VAL A 228 -4.59 -8.21 -7.08
N GLY A 229 -3.27 -8.12 -7.31
CA GLY A 229 -2.36 -9.23 -7.21
C GLY A 229 -1.71 -9.25 -5.82
N ILE A 230 -1.59 -10.42 -5.23
CA ILE A 230 -1.03 -10.65 -3.90
C ILE A 230 0.11 -11.67 -4.02
N THR A 231 1.25 -11.37 -3.42
CA THR A 231 2.36 -12.31 -3.25
C THR A 231 2.73 -12.36 -1.77
N GLY A 232 2.93 -13.55 -1.22
CA GLY A 232 3.38 -13.67 0.15
C GLY A 232 3.53 -15.08 0.68
N ASN A 233 3.88 -15.18 1.96
CA ASN A 233 4.10 -16.45 2.63
C ASN A 233 2.82 -17.05 3.24
N GLY A 234 2.86 -18.36 3.54
CA GLY A 234 1.72 -19.12 4.02
C GLY A 234 1.15 -18.61 5.33
N ARG A 235 2.00 -18.25 6.30
CA ARG A 235 1.58 -17.68 7.59
C ARG A 235 0.79 -16.39 7.42
N ALA A 236 1.28 -15.50 6.54
CA ALA A 236 0.61 -14.23 6.27
C ALA A 236 -0.72 -14.44 5.53
N PHE A 237 -0.81 -15.42 4.62
CA PHE A 237 -2.06 -15.81 4.00
C PHE A 237 -3.05 -16.43 5.00
N GLU A 238 -2.61 -17.33 5.87
CA GLU A 238 -3.46 -17.92 6.91
C GLU A 238 -4.10 -16.83 7.78
N TYR A 239 -3.29 -15.86 8.23
CA TYR A 239 -3.78 -14.74 9.01
C TYR A 239 -4.73 -13.83 8.22
N LEU A 240 -4.45 -13.55 6.94
CA LEU A 240 -5.35 -12.80 6.06
C LEU A 240 -6.72 -13.49 5.95
N LEU A 241 -6.73 -14.80 5.72
CA LEU A 241 -7.96 -15.60 5.60
C LEU A 241 -8.79 -15.56 6.89
N THR A 242 -8.12 -15.69 8.04
CA THR A 242 -8.76 -15.60 9.36
C THR A 242 -9.42 -14.25 9.58
N VAL A 243 -8.72 -13.15 9.24
CA VAL A 243 -9.25 -11.79 9.39
C VAL A 243 -10.40 -11.50 8.42
N LEU A 244 -10.31 -11.96 7.16
CA LEU A 244 -11.41 -11.82 6.21
C LEU A 244 -12.63 -12.67 6.61
N GLY A 245 -12.40 -13.89 7.13
CA GLY A 245 -13.46 -14.77 7.63
C GLY A 245 -14.19 -14.24 8.86
N SER A 246 -13.51 -13.38 9.68
CA SER A 246 -14.12 -12.73 10.84
C SER A 246 -14.90 -11.45 10.51
N SER A 247 -14.94 -11.01 9.24
CA SER A 247 -15.59 -9.77 8.82
C SER A 247 -17.12 -9.81 8.94
N GLU A 248 -17.74 -8.65 9.10
CA GLU A 248 -19.20 -8.45 8.99
C GLU A 248 -19.67 -8.26 7.54
N LEU A 249 -18.75 -8.12 6.59
CA LEU A 249 -19.04 -7.97 5.17
C LEU A 249 -18.98 -9.32 4.45
N ASP A 250 -20.08 -9.71 3.84
CA ASP A 250 -20.19 -10.98 3.10
C ASP A 250 -19.20 -11.07 1.94
N GLU A 251 -18.85 -9.93 1.30
CA GLU A 251 -17.81 -9.87 0.28
C GLU A 251 -16.47 -10.38 0.81
N GLU A 252 -16.04 -9.92 1.99
CA GLU A 252 -14.77 -10.29 2.59
C GLU A 252 -14.74 -11.75 3.02
N GLN A 253 -15.85 -12.26 3.60
CA GLN A 253 -15.98 -13.68 3.96
C GLN A 253 -15.94 -14.58 2.71
N LYS A 254 -16.66 -14.21 1.64
CA LYS A 254 -16.64 -14.94 0.36
C LYS A 254 -15.25 -14.91 -0.28
N LEU A 255 -14.54 -13.79 -0.19
CA LEU A 255 -13.15 -13.69 -0.65
C LEU A 255 -12.22 -14.60 0.15
N ALA A 256 -12.35 -14.67 1.48
CA ALA A 256 -11.58 -15.62 2.29
C ALA A 256 -11.71 -17.05 1.79
N SER A 257 -12.96 -17.52 1.57
CA SER A 257 -13.22 -18.87 1.09
C SER A 257 -12.67 -19.13 -0.32
N LYS A 258 -12.82 -18.17 -1.24
CA LYS A 258 -12.29 -18.28 -2.61
C LYS A 258 -10.76 -18.27 -2.63
N ILE A 259 -10.12 -17.35 -1.91
CA ILE A 259 -8.65 -17.27 -1.82
C ILE A 259 -8.10 -18.57 -1.21
N LYS A 260 -8.72 -19.09 -0.14
CA LYS A 260 -8.30 -20.34 0.49
C LYS A 260 -8.36 -21.50 -0.51
N LYS A 261 -9.46 -21.65 -1.24
CA LYS A 261 -9.64 -22.71 -2.25
C LYS A 261 -8.51 -22.69 -3.29
N GLU A 262 -8.12 -21.51 -3.77
CA GLU A 262 -7.03 -21.40 -4.76
C GLU A 262 -5.65 -21.65 -4.12
N LEU A 263 -5.42 -21.19 -2.89
CA LEU A 263 -4.18 -21.45 -2.16
C LEU A 263 -4.00 -22.94 -1.81
N GLU A 264 -5.09 -23.69 -1.63
CA GLU A 264 -5.04 -25.13 -1.41
C GLU A 264 -4.46 -25.90 -2.61
N THR A 265 -4.46 -25.31 -3.81
CA THR A 265 -3.82 -25.91 -4.99
C THR A 265 -2.29 -25.81 -4.96
N THR A 266 -1.72 -24.90 -4.16
CA THR A 266 -0.28 -24.59 -4.14
C THR A 266 0.39 -24.74 -2.79
N ILE A 267 -0.30 -24.33 -1.71
CA ILE A 267 0.23 -24.29 -0.35
C ILE A 267 -0.81 -24.80 0.68
N LYS A 268 -1.49 -25.90 0.38
CA LYS A 268 -2.59 -26.46 1.17
C LYS A 268 -2.28 -26.56 2.66
N SER A 269 -1.16 -27.17 3.00
CA SER A 269 -0.77 -27.40 4.41
C SER A 269 -0.61 -26.09 5.20
N PHE A 270 -0.24 -24.98 4.52
CA PHE A 270 -0.02 -23.69 5.18
C PHE A 270 -1.31 -22.91 5.49
N VAL A 271 -2.40 -23.18 4.80
CA VAL A 271 -3.66 -22.44 4.96
C VAL A 271 -4.78 -23.27 5.60
N LYS A 272 -4.47 -24.53 5.95
CA LYS A 272 -5.42 -25.49 6.51
C LYS A 272 -6.05 -24.98 7.81
N ARG A 273 -5.24 -24.32 8.67
CA ARG A 273 -5.70 -23.83 9.98
C ARG A 273 -6.58 -22.58 9.93
N ALA A 274 -6.66 -21.88 8.79
CA ALA A 274 -7.41 -20.63 8.71
C ALA A 274 -8.91 -20.78 9.06
N ASP A 275 -9.50 -21.96 8.87
CA ASP A 275 -10.91 -22.25 9.12
C ASP A 275 -11.17 -23.62 9.79
N ASP A 276 -10.14 -24.28 10.32
CA ASP A 276 -10.31 -25.42 11.22
C ASP A 276 -10.88 -24.97 12.58
N LYS A 277 -10.93 -25.85 13.56
CA LYS A 277 -11.44 -25.51 14.89
C LYS A 277 -10.67 -24.34 15.55
N TYR A 278 -9.36 -24.25 15.33
CA TYR A 278 -8.51 -23.16 15.88
C TYR A 278 -8.69 -21.86 15.12
N GLY A 279 -8.73 -21.92 13.80
CA GLY A 279 -9.02 -20.77 12.95
C GLY A 279 -10.41 -20.17 13.20
N LYS A 280 -11.43 -21.02 13.34
CA LYS A 280 -12.78 -20.58 13.71
C LYS A 280 -12.82 -19.95 15.10
N ALA A 281 -12.16 -20.54 16.09
CA ALA A 281 -12.05 -19.94 17.42
C ALA A 281 -11.35 -18.56 17.37
N PHE A 282 -10.32 -18.42 16.55
CA PHE A 282 -9.65 -17.13 16.37
C PHE A 282 -10.52 -16.12 15.63
N GLN A 283 -11.30 -16.54 14.64
CA GLN A 283 -12.29 -15.65 13.98
C GLN A 283 -13.34 -15.15 14.98
N GLU A 284 -13.87 -16.01 15.85
CA GLU A 284 -14.82 -15.60 16.91
C GLU A 284 -14.15 -14.62 17.90
N TYR A 285 -12.92 -14.90 18.36
CA TYR A 285 -12.16 -13.97 19.19
C TYR A 285 -12.02 -12.59 18.54
N LEU A 286 -11.73 -12.49 17.25
CA LEU A 286 -11.62 -11.21 16.54
C LEU A 286 -12.97 -10.47 16.49
N LYS A 287 -14.08 -11.20 16.32
CA LYS A 287 -15.43 -10.63 16.41
C LYS A 287 -15.73 -10.09 17.81
N ASP A 288 -15.38 -10.87 18.84
CA ASP A 288 -15.60 -10.48 20.24
C ASP A 288 -14.78 -9.24 20.61
N VAL A 289 -13.52 -9.16 20.17
CA VAL A 289 -12.68 -7.96 20.34
C VAL A 289 -13.34 -6.75 19.69
N LYS A 290 -13.85 -6.88 18.45
CA LYS A 290 -14.55 -5.80 17.75
C LYS A 290 -15.82 -5.37 18.48
N ASN A 291 -16.65 -6.32 18.91
CA ASN A 291 -17.90 -6.08 19.64
C ASN A 291 -17.64 -5.43 20.99
N LYS A 292 -16.62 -5.88 21.71
CA LYS A 292 -16.22 -5.30 22.99
C LYS A 292 -15.73 -3.87 22.82
N SER A 293 -14.87 -3.62 21.82
CA SER A 293 -14.40 -2.27 21.51
C SER A 293 -15.57 -1.33 21.16
N LYS A 294 -16.52 -1.79 20.33
CA LYS A 294 -17.73 -1.04 19.98
C LYS A 294 -18.59 -0.71 21.21
N SER A 295 -18.81 -1.70 22.08
CA SER A 295 -19.58 -1.51 23.32
C SER A 295 -18.94 -0.49 24.26
N ILE A 296 -17.61 -0.54 24.44
CA ILE A 296 -16.86 0.41 25.26
C ILE A 296 -16.97 1.81 24.64
N THR A 297 -16.70 1.94 23.34
CA THR A 297 -16.72 3.23 22.63
C THR A 297 -18.09 3.92 22.76
N LEU A 298 -19.19 3.17 22.60
CA LEU A 298 -20.54 3.73 22.73
C LEU A 298 -20.86 4.26 24.14
N LYS A 299 -20.21 3.73 25.18
CA LYS A 299 -20.40 4.18 26.56
C LYS A 299 -19.54 5.39 26.91
N GLU A 300 -18.29 5.40 26.45
CA GLU A 300 -17.27 6.33 26.92
C GLU A 300 -17.10 7.56 25.99
N ILE A 301 -17.41 7.42 24.69
CA ILE A 301 -17.10 8.45 23.70
C ILE A 301 -18.37 9.06 23.11
N LYS A 302 -18.48 10.37 23.18
CA LYS A 302 -19.50 11.14 22.45
C LYS A 302 -19.01 11.43 21.05
N SER A 303 -19.79 11.05 20.03
CA SER A 303 -19.45 11.32 18.64
C SER A 303 -19.39 12.84 18.38
N ASN A 304 -18.26 13.29 17.85
CA ASN A 304 -18.06 14.65 17.38
C ASN A 304 -17.34 14.63 16.02
N PRO A 305 -18.08 14.46 14.91
CA PRO A 305 -17.48 14.34 13.60
C PRO A 305 -16.68 15.59 13.23
N VAL A 306 -15.42 15.38 12.92
CA VAL A 306 -14.57 16.41 12.33
C VAL A 306 -15.11 16.76 10.95
N LYS A 307 -15.29 18.03 10.66
CA LYS A 307 -15.69 18.50 9.33
C LYS A 307 -14.49 19.04 8.57
N GLY A 308 -14.31 18.57 7.34
CA GLY A 308 -13.21 19.00 6.48
C GLY A 308 -11.96 18.12 6.60
N THR A 309 -10.83 18.65 6.16
CA THR A 309 -9.54 17.95 6.16
C THR A 309 -8.71 18.31 7.37
N ILE A 310 -8.07 17.29 7.96
CA ILE A 310 -7.09 17.47 9.05
C ILE A 310 -5.78 16.79 8.67
N THR A 311 -4.68 17.42 9.03
CA THR A 311 -3.35 16.85 9.12
C THR A 311 -2.71 17.47 10.37
N LYS A 312 -2.70 16.75 11.49
CA LYS A 312 -2.28 17.31 12.78
C LYS A 312 -1.34 16.36 13.51
N LEU A 313 -0.15 16.85 13.83
CA LEU A 313 0.78 16.16 14.74
C LEU A 313 0.26 16.30 16.18
N THR A 314 -0.07 15.17 16.80
CA THR A 314 -0.74 15.14 18.12
C THR A 314 0.16 14.64 19.25
N ASP A 315 1.16 13.80 18.92
CA ASP A 315 2.04 13.19 19.90
C ASP A 315 3.47 13.08 19.36
N TYR A 316 4.43 13.52 20.16
CA TYR A 316 5.87 13.49 19.88
C TYR A 316 6.66 13.79 21.17
N GLU A 317 7.88 13.30 21.28
CA GLU A 317 8.78 13.67 22.36
C GLU A 317 9.50 14.99 22.10
N SER A 318 10.14 15.58 23.11
CA SER A 318 10.95 16.78 22.89
C SER A 318 12.17 16.48 22.00
N GLU A 319 12.62 17.46 21.19
CA GLU A 319 13.81 17.27 20.34
C GLU A 319 15.07 16.90 21.15
N LYS A 320 15.19 17.40 22.39
CA LYS A 320 16.27 17.05 23.31
C LYS A 320 16.27 15.56 23.66
N GLN A 321 15.10 15.00 23.94
CA GLN A 321 14.94 13.55 24.22
C GLN A 321 15.25 12.74 22.98
N ALA A 322 14.64 13.07 21.85
CA ALA A 322 14.87 12.42 20.56
C ALA A 322 16.35 12.41 20.14
N LEU A 323 17.05 13.54 20.26
CA LEU A 323 18.47 13.62 20.01
C LEU A 323 19.29 12.69 20.91
N ASN A 324 18.98 12.63 22.22
CA ASN A 324 19.65 11.73 23.14
C ASN A 324 19.47 10.27 22.74
N THR A 325 18.23 9.86 22.47
CA THR A 325 17.89 8.49 22.13
C THR A 325 18.52 8.05 20.81
N ILE A 326 18.43 8.88 19.78
CA ILE A 326 19.00 8.58 18.45
C ILE A 326 20.53 8.50 18.52
N ILE A 327 21.21 9.46 19.16
CA ILE A 327 22.67 9.47 19.27
C ILE A 327 23.17 8.31 20.12
N THR A 328 22.45 7.96 21.19
CA THR A 328 22.77 6.75 21.97
C THR A 328 22.70 5.49 21.10
N SER A 329 21.67 5.37 20.28
CA SER A 329 21.53 4.23 19.38
C SER A 329 22.61 4.19 18.28
N ILE A 330 23.02 5.36 17.74
CA ILE A 330 24.14 5.46 16.80
C ILE A 330 25.45 4.95 17.43
N MET A 331 25.71 5.34 18.68
CA MET A 331 26.95 4.97 19.38
C MET A 331 26.95 3.55 19.90
N TYR A 332 25.77 3.00 20.21
CA TYR A 332 25.62 1.67 20.80
C TYR A 332 26.23 0.56 19.95
N GLU A 333 25.95 0.57 18.66
CA GLU A 333 26.46 -0.43 17.72
C GLU A 333 27.99 -0.47 17.67
N GLN A 334 28.64 0.68 17.90
CA GLN A 334 30.09 0.83 17.86
C GLN A 334 30.77 0.79 19.24
N SER A 335 30.02 0.42 20.29
CA SER A 335 30.49 0.40 21.69
C SER A 335 30.33 -0.99 22.32
N PRO A 336 31.10 -2.01 21.88
CA PRO A 336 30.83 -3.42 22.19
C PRO A 336 30.91 -3.77 23.67
N SER A 337 31.58 -2.97 24.50
CA SER A 337 31.77 -3.22 25.92
C SER A 337 30.97 -2.31 26.85
N THR A 338 30.05 -1.48 26.28
CA THR A 338 29.34 -0.46 27.05
C THR A 338 27.83 -0.67 26.95
N SER A 339 27.14 -0.71 28.09
CA SER A 339 25.69 -0.88 28.10
C SER A 339 24.96 0.34 27.51
N TYR A 340 23.76 0.12 26.94
CA TYR A 340 22.92 1.19 26.42
C TYR A 340 22.68 2.29 27.46
N HIS A 341 22.41 1.92 28.72
CA HIS A 341 22.21 2.87 29.81
C HIS A 341 23.45 3.75 30.04
N SER A 342 24.64 3.14 30.10
CA SER A 342 25.90 3.88 30.30
C SER A 342 26.18 4.85 29.16
N ILE A 343 25.95 4.44 27.90
CA ILE A 343 26.08 5.33 26.73
C ILE A 343 25.08 6.48 26.81
N MET A 344 23.83 6.21 27.17
CA MET A 344 22.81 7.23 27.35
C MET A 344 23.21 8.29 28.39
N GLN A 345 23.80 7.88 29.52
CA GLN A 345 24.27 8.82 30.54
C GLN A 345 25.41 9.70 30.01
N GLN A 346 26.31 9.14 29.21
CA GLN A 346 27.38 9.90 28.55
C GLN A 346 26.84 10.84 27.48
N VAL A 347 25.91 10.38 26.63
CA VAL A 347 25.28 11.19 25.59
C VAL A 347 24.52 12.38 26.19
N LYS A 348 23.85 12.21 27.34
CA LYS A 348 23.18 13.32 28.03
C LYS A 348 24.16 14.46 28.35
N LYS A 349 25.43 14.17 28.63
CA LYS A 349 26.48 15.15 28.93
C LYS A 349 27.05 15.86 27.67
N ILE A 350 26.85 15.32 26.49
CA ILE A 350 27.29 15.95 25.23
C ILE A 350 26.48 17.23 25.01
N SER A 351 27.19 18.32 24.59
CA SER A 351 26.55 19.60 24.32
C SER A 351 25.50 19.50 23.18
N ALA A 352 24.45 20.31 23.24
CA ALA A 352 23.43 20.37 22.20
C ALA A 352 24.04 20.69 20.81
N LYS A 353 25.00 21.60 20.74
CA LYS A 353 25.74 21.95 19.51
C LYS A 353 26.43 20.73 18.89
N ARG A 354 27.08 19.90 19.70
CA ARG A 354 27.75 18.68 19.20
C ARG A 354 26.72 17.62 18.73
N LYS A 355 25.62 17.45 19.45
CA LYS A 355 24.53 16.54 19.04
C LYS A 355 23.95 16.93 17.68
N ILE A 356 23.67 18.22 17.48
CA ILE A 356 23.19 18.73 16.19
C ILE A 356 24.23 18.51 15.07
N LYS A 357 25.52 18.72 15.38
CA LYS A 357 26.60 18.46 14.41
C LYS A 357 26.62 16.98 13.98
N ILE A 358 26.47 16.05 14.92
CA ILE A 358 26.38 14.60 14.63
C ILE A 358 25.24 14.32 13.66
N ILE A 359 24.03 14.81 13.94
CA ILE A 359 22.87 14.59 13.04
C ILE A 359 23.11 15.18 11.65
N ASN A 360 23.71 16.37 11.56
CA ASN A 360 24.06 16.99 10.29
C ASN A 360 25.09 16.18 9.49
N GLU A 361 26.06 15.54 10.16
CA GLU A 361 27.02 14.62 9.53
C GLU A 361 26.29 13.43 8.90
N PHE A 362 25.35 12.81 9.60
CA PHE A 362 24.50 11.74 9.06
C PHE A 362 23.61 12.23 7.89
N ALA A 363 23.06 13.43 7.97
CA ALA A 363 22.29 14.00 6.87
C ALA A 363 23.14 14.23 5.62
N LYS A 364 24.42 14.69 5.78
CA LYS A 364 25.32 14.97 4.65
C LYS A 364 25.63 13.73 3.81
N ILE A 365 25.85 12.57 4.41
CA ILE A 365 26.19 11.35 3.70
C ILE A 365 25.03 10.76 2.88
N ARG A 366 23.79 11.22 3.11
CA ARG A 366 22.64 10.85 2.26
C ARG A 366 22.70 11.65 0.95
N THR A 367 23.01 10.99 -0.16
CA THR A 367 23.15 11.60 -1.49
C THR A 367 21.95 11.36 -2.40
N ASN A 368 21.08 10.43 -2.07
CA ASN A 368 19.80 10.23 -2.76
C ASN A 368 18.72 9.67 -1.83
N ARG A 369 17.46 9.75 -2.26
CA ARG A 369 16.29 9.32 -1.49
C ARG A 369 16.31 7.85 -1.08
N ARG A 370 16.97 6.97 -1.85
CA ARG A 370 17.06 5.53 -1.55
C ARG A 370 18.06 5.23 -0.42
N HIS A 371 18.95 6.18 -0.08
CA HIS A 371 19.80 6.08 1.10
C HIS A 371 18.96 6.34 2.35
N ARG A 372 18.39 5.29 2.91
CA ARG A 372 17.57 5.38 4.13
C ARG A 372 18.45 5.75 5.33
N PRO A 373 17.92 6.53 6.29
CA PRO A 373 18.60 6.71 7.58
C PRO A 373 18.88 5.38 8.26
N SER A 374 19.89 5.32 9.13
CA SER A 374 20.17 4.12 9.93
C SER A 374 18.99 3.77 10.85
N ARG A 375 18.98 2.56 11.41
CA ARG A 375 17.95 2.12 12.34
C ARG A 375 17.90 2.94 13.63
N ALA A 376 18.97 3.65 13.98
CA ALA A 376 18.97 4.57 15.10
C ALA A 376 17.82 5.58 15.05
N PHE A 377 17.42 6.02 13.84
CA PHE A 377 16.31 6.95 13.64
C PHE A 377 14.91 6.29 13.79
N GLU A 378 14.83 5.01 14.09
CA GLU A 378 13.59 4.34 14.47
C GLU A 378 13.19 4.64 15.94
N ASN A 379 14.08 5.20 16.75
CA ASN A 379 13.92 5.40 18.19
C ASN A 379 13.19 6.70 18.59
N THR A 380 12.60 7.44 17.67
CA THR A 380 11.68 8.55 17.97
C THR A 380 10.43 8.45 17.11
N TYR A 381 9.28 8.86 17.63
CA TYR A 381 7.97 8.63 17.02
C TYR A 381 7.15 9.91 16.90
N TYR A 382 6.23 9.88 15.93
CA TYR A 382 5.24 10.92 15.67
C TYR A 382 3.88 10.27 15.50
N THR A 383 2.85 10.83 16.14
CA THR A 383 1.47 10.43 15.91
C THR A 383 0.73 11.57 15.20
N PHE A 384 0.19 11.26 14.02
CA PHE A 384 -0.63 12.17 13.24
C PHE A 384 -2.09 11.77 13.26
N ASP A 385 -2.97 12.71 13.59
CA ASP A 385 -4.40 12.64 13.37
C ASP A 385 -4.72 13.20 11.98
N LEU A 386 -5.40 12.41 11.17
CA LEU A 386 -5.60 12.65 9.75
C LEU A 386 -7.07 12.45 9.37
N CYS A 387 -7.62 13.41 8.63
CA CYS A 387 -8.91 13.27 7.98
C CYS A 387 -8.81 13.86 6.58
N ASN A 388 -8.84 13.03 5.55
CA ASN A 388 -8.60 13.43 4.17
C ASN A 388 -9.42 12.54 3.24
N ASN A 389 -9.61 12.93 1.95
CA ASN A 389 -10.45 12.14 1.06
C ASN A 389 -9.98 10.68 0.92
N PHE A 390 -10.94 9.75 0.85
CA PHE A 390 -10.66 8.31 0.75
C PHE A 390 -9.81 7.96 -0.49
N GLY A 391 -9.98 8.71 -1.57
CA GLY A 391 -9.20 8.51 -2.79
C GLY A 391 -7.69 8.64 -2.57
N MET A 392 -7.23 9.59 -1.75
CA MET A 392 -5.81 9.76 -1.43
C MET A 392 -5.33 8.86 -0.27
N PHE A 393 -6.21 8.52 0.69
CA PHE A 393 -5.89 7.57 1.76
C PHE A 393 -5.32 6.27 1.21
N ARG A 394 -5.87 5.76 0.11
CA ARG A 394 -5.43 4.54 -0.58
C ARG A 394 -3.94 4.55 -0.94
N ASP A 395 -3.34 5.71 -1.18
CA ASP A 395 -1.91 5.84 -1.47
C ASP A 395 -1.06 5.90 -0.19
N LEU A 396 -1.55 6.54 0.88
CA LEU A 396 -0.86 6.61 2.17
C LEU A 396 -0.94 5.29 2.94
N HIS A 397 -1.99 4.54 2.78
CA HIS A 397 -2.21 3.22 3.38
C HIS A 397 -1.13 2.17 3.00
N ARG A 398 -0.36 2.39 1.92
CA ARG A 398 0.64 1.43 1.41
C ARG A 398 1.95 1.36 2.19
N HIS A 399 2.13 2.13 3.23
CA HIS A 399 3.32 2.11 4.08
C HIS A 399 3.26 0.97 5.11
N ARG A 400 4.42 0.39 5.46
CA ARG A 400 4.50 -0.83 6.29
C ARG A 400 4.97 -0.58 7.71
N ALA A 401 6.00 0.25 7.89
CA ALA A 401 6.68 0.41 9.17
C ALA A 401 5.99 1.47 10.06
N LEU A 402 4.67 1.37 10.20
CA LEU A 402 3.85 2.28 11.00
C LEU A 402 2.63 1.57 11.57
N THR A 403 2.07 2.12 12.66
CA THR A 403 0.70 1.81 13.10
C THR A 403 -0.26 2.72 12.36
N LEU A 404 -1.24 2.14 11.69
CA LEU A 404 -2.32 2.86 11.03
C LEU A 404 -3.65 2.26 11.46
N GLU A 405 -4.50 3.09 12.08
CA GLU A 405 -5.86 2.73 12.45
C GLU A 405 -6.84 3.67 11.77
N ARG A 406 -7.96 3.13 11.35
CA ARG A 406 -8.96 3.83 10.55
C ARG A 406 -10.38 3.50 10.99
N GLN A 407 -11.27 4.42 10.80
CA GLN A 407 -12.70 4.25 11.11
C GLN A 407 -13.44 3.61 9.92
N LEU A 408 -14.77 3.43 10.04
CA LEU A 408 -15.62 3.13 8.90
C LEU A 408 -15.69 4.35 7.97
N LEU A 409 -15.79 4.09 6.68
CA LEU A 409 -15.97 5.14 5.70
C LEU A 409 -17.40 5.66 5.76
N THR A 410 -17.56 6.96 6.07
CA THR A 410 -18.86 7.61 6.24
C THR A 410 -18.95 8.90 5.43
N THR A 411 -20.14 9.50 5.40
CA THR A 411 -20.36 10.83 4.83
C THR A 411 -20.31 11.96 5.86
N ASP A 412 -20.00 11.65 7.13
CA ASP A 412 -20.15 12.56 8.26
C ASP A 412 -19.10 13.68 8.30
N HIS A 413 -17.93 13.45 7.66
CA HIS A 413 -16.78 14.36 7.69
C HIS A 413 -16.72 15.34 6.51
N GLY A 414 -17.78 15.39 5.67
CA GLY A 414 -17.79 16.17 4.45
C GLY A 414 -16.90 15.58 3.36
N TYR A 415 -16.66 16.33 2.30
CA TYR A 415 -15.89 15.88 1.15
C TYR A 415 -14.95 16.96 0.61
N THR A 416 -13.94 16.53 -0.15
CA THR A 416 -13.01 17.41 -0.83
C THR A 416 -13.54 17.72 -2.24
N LEU A 417 -13.73 19.01 -2.54
CA LEU A 417 -14.14 19.50 -3.87
C LEU A 417 -12.90 20.06 -4.60
N PRO A 418 -12.43 19.42 -5.69
CA PRO A 418 -11.32 19.95 -6.49
C PRO A 418 -11.63 21.32 -7.10
N LYS A 419 -10.63 22.21 -7.12
CA LYS A 419 -10.81 23.58 -7.69
C LYS A 419 -11.20 23.57 -9.16
N GLU A 420 -10.71 22.61 -9.92
CA GLU A 420 -11.00 22.44 -11.34
C GLU A 420 -12.48 22.16 -11.61
N ILE A 421 -13.16 21.46 -10.71
CA ILE A 421 -14.62 21.21 -10.78
C ILE A 421 -15.40 22.53 -10.72
N LYS A 422 -14.97 23.47 -9.84
CA LYS A 422 -15.59 24.81 -9.76
C LYS A 422 -15.33 25.62 -11.03
N ILE A 423 -14.09 25.64 -11.51
CA ILE A 423 -13.68 26.41 -12.69
C ILE A 423 -14.46 25.98 -13.94
N LEU A 424 -14.71 24.66 -14.08
CA LEU A 424 -15.50 24.12 -15.20
C LEU A 424 -17.02 24.25 -15.04
N GLY A 425 -17.51 24.86 -13.96
CA GLY A 425 -18.95 24.97 -13.70
C GLY A 425 -19.64 23.65 -13.35
N LEU A 426 -18.87 22.61 -13.03
CA LEU A 426 -19.37 21.26 -12.69
C LEU A 426 -19.74 21.10 -11.21
N GLU A 427 -19.72 22.19 -10.45
CA GLU A 427 -19.95 22.17 -9.01
C GLU A 427 -21.35 21.68 -8.65
N LYS A 428 -22.38 22.04 -9.46
CA LYS A 428 -23.76 21.60 -9.26
C LYS A 428 -23.87 20.08 -9.35
N ASP A 429 -23.40 19.49 -10.43
CA ASP A 429 -23.43 18.04 -10.65
C ASP A 429 -22.65 17.29 -9.57
N PHE A 430 -21.48 17.82 -9.20
CA PHE A 430 -20.66 17.21 -8.13
C PHE A 430 -21.38 17.23 -6.78
N LYS A 431 -21.97 18.38 -6.40
CA LYS A 431 -22.74 18.51 -5.16
C LYS A 431 -23.99 17.64 -5.16
N GLU A 432 -24.67 17.53 -6.28
CA GLU A 432 -25.83 16.65 -6.44
C GLU A 432 -25.43 15.19 -6.18
N CYS A 433 -24.35 14.72 -6.79
CA CYS A 433 -23.79 13.39 -6.56
C CYS A 433 -23.49 13.16 -5.07
N MET A 434 -22.75 14.09 -4.43
CA MET A 434 -22.42 13.95 -3.01
C MET A 434 -23.66 13.95 -2.13
N ASN A 435 -24.62 14.83 -2.35
CA ASN A 435 -25.87 14.90 -1.57
C ASN A 435 -26.73 13.63 -1.74
N ASN A 436 -26.84 13.11 -2.96
CA ASN A 436 -27.51 11.84 -3.24
C ASN A 436 -26.84 10.68 -2.49
N THR A 437 -25.51 10.59 -2.57
CA THR A 437 -24.73 9.59 -1.82
C THR A 437 -24.97 9.70 -0.32
N LYS A 438 -24.93 10.92 0.23
CA LYS A 438 -25.17 11.14 1.67
C LYS A 438 -26.55 10.65 2.08
N THR A 439 -27.58 11.01 1.34
CA THR A 439 -28.97 10.59 1.61
C THR A 439 -29.10 9.06 1.57
N THR A 440 -28.49 8.44 0.55
CA THR A 440 -28.51 6.97 0.38
C THR A 440 -27.74 6.30 1.53
N PHE A 441 -26.56 6.77 1.86
CA PHE A 441 -25.75 6.29 2.99
C PHE A 441 -26.51 6.36 4.31
N GLU A 442 -27.11 7.52 4.63
CA GLU A 442 -27.85 7.72 5.88
C GLU A 442 -29.05 6.80 6.04
N LYS A 443 -29.71 6.44 4.94
CA LYS A 443 -30.82 5.48 4.95
C LYS A 443 -30.33 4.05 5.12
N ILE A 444 -29.29 3.65 4.40
CA ILE A 444 -28.74 2.27 4.43
C ILE A 444 -28.11 2.01 5.82
N ARG A 445 -27.32 2.94 6.37
CA ARG A 445 -26.58 2.71 7.62
C ARG A 445 -27.45 2.42 8.84
N LYS A 446 -28.74 2.84 8.82
CA LYS A 446 -29.69 2.54 9.91
C LYS A 446 -29.94 1.04 10.06
N LYS A 447 -29.88 0.28 8.97
CA LYS A 447 -30.10 -1.16 8.97
C LYS A 447 -28.81 -1.96 8.68
N PHE A 448 -27.95 -1.41 7.83
CA PHE A 448 -26.73 -2.07 7.34
C PHE A 448 -25.53 -1.12 7.50
N PRO A 449 -25.06 -0.86 8.75
CA PRO A 449 -24.01 0.12 9.00
C PRO A 449 -22.68 -0.20 8.30
N GLU A 450 -22.25 -1.46 8.28
CA GLU A 450 -21.01 -1.87 7.63
C GLU A 450 -21.11 -1.81 6.09
N GLN A 451 -22.24 -2.25 5.52
CA GLN A 451 -22.47 -2.25 4.07
C GLN A 451 -22.69 -0.85 3.50
N SER A 452 -23.13 0.10 4.33
CA SER A 452 -23.36 1.48 3.87
C SER A 452 -22.10 2.15 3.30
N GLN A 453 -20.90 1.68 3.67
CA GLN A 453 -19.64 2.17 3.12
C GLN A 453 -19.54 2.05 1.60
N TYR A 454 -20.19 1.05 1.00
CA TYR A 454 -20.10 0.77 -0.43
C TYR A 454 -20.58 1.93 -1.32
N VAL A 455 -21.57 2.71 -0.87
CA VAL A 455 -22.10 3.83 -1.66
C VAL A 455 -21.25 5.09 -1.57
N VAL A 456 -20.37 5.22 -0.56
CA VAL A 456 -19.63 6.44 -0.26
C VAL A 456 -18.56 6.72 -1.32
N ASN A 457 -18.58 7.94 -1.90
CA ASN A 457 -17.63 8.33 -2.94
C ASN A 457 -16.21 8.59 -2.39
N PHE A 458 -15.20 8.44 -3.24
CA PHE A 458 -13.80 8.66 -2.87
C PHE A 458 -13.48 10.09 -2.44
N ALA A 459 -14.31 11.07 -2.80
CA ALA A 459 -14.17 12.46 -2.36
C ALA A 459 -14.47 12.66 -0.88
N TYR A 460 -15.24 11.78 -0.24
CA TYR A 460 -15.56 11.89 1.18
C TYR A 460 -14.33 11.76 2.05
N ASN A 461 -14.25 12.60 3.08
CA ASN A 461 -13.15 12.63 4.04
C ASN A 461 -13.23 11.42 4.97
N TYR A 462 -12.09 10.83 5.21
CA TYR A 462 -11.89 9.59 5.90
C TYR A 462 -10.94 9.78 7.08
N PRO A 463 -11.37 9.57 8.33
CA PRO A 463 -10.52 9.72 9.49
C PRO A 463 -9.67 8.48 9.75
N TYR A 464 -8.41 8.71 10.06
CA TYR A 464 -7.43 7.70 10.45
C TYR A 464 -6.29 8.36 11.21
N PHE A 465 -5.55 7.58 12.00
CA PHE A 465 -4.29 8.07 12.55
C PHE A 465 -3.11 7.22 12.08
N MET A 466 -1.94 7.83 12.09
CA MET A 466 -0.67 7.17 11.83
C MET A 466 0.30 7.43 12.96
N LYS A 467 0.87 6.35 13.54
CA LYS A 467 2.04 6.44 14.42
C LYS A 467 3.23 5.82 13.71
N LEU A 468 4.26 6.62 13.47
CA LEU A 468 5.43 6.23 12.70
C LEU A 468 6.70 6.79 13.32
N ASN A 469 7.81 6.05 13.21
CA ASN A 469 9.11 6.53 13.64
C ASN A 469 9.72 7.49 12.62
N LEU A 470 10.78 8.22 13.02
CA LEU A 470 11.43 9.21 12.14
C LEU A 470 12.00 8.59 10.87
N ARG A 471 12.49 7.35 10.91
CA ARG A 471 13.00 6.66 9.72
C ARG A 471 11.90 6.40 8.69
N GLU A 472 10.73 5.93 9.13
CA GLU A 472 9.56 5.75 8.26
C GLU A 472 8.95 7.09 7.85
N ALA A 473 8.91 8.10 8.73
CA ALA A 473 8.49 9.46 8.38
C ALA A 473 9.35 10.03 7.24
N CYS A 474 10.67 9.86 7.31
CA CYS A 474 11.58 10.23 6.24
C CYS A 474 11.24 9.50 4.93
N HIS A 475 11.04 8.17 4.98
CA HIS A 475 10.69 7.39 3.80
C HIS A 475 9.33 7.80 3.21
N LEU A 476 8.30 7.88 4.05
CA LEU A 476 6.95 8.25 3.62
C LEU A 476 6.93 9.65 3.00
N ILE A 477 7.44 10.64 3.72
CA ILE A 477 7.35 12.04 3.31
C ILE A 477 8.15 12.28 2.03
N GLU A 478 9.41 11.80 1.96
CA GLU A 478 10.22 11.93 0.74
C GLU A 478 9.62 11.19 -0.46
N LEU A 479 8.94 10.05 -0.25
CA LEU A 479 8.26 9.32 -1.32
C LEU A 479 6.97 10.01 -1.76
N ARG A 480 6.20 10.56 -0.82
CA ARG A 480 4.87 11.11 -1.11
C ARG A 480 4.90 12.57 -1.54
N THR A 481 6.03 13.26 -1.41
CA THR A 481 6.19 14.63 -1.93
C THR A 481 6.78 14.69 -3.34
N ILE A 482 7.22 13.57 -3.94
CA ILE A 482 7.78 13.56 -5.31
C ILE A 482 6.80 14.14 -6.35
N PRO A 483 7.31 14.76 -7.44
CA PRO A 483 6.48 15.48 -8.42
C PRO A 483 5.33 14.65 -9.01
N GLN A 484 5.56 13.37 -9.34
CA GLN A 484 4.56 12.48 -9.93
C GLN A 484 3.45 12.03 -8.97
N GLY A 485 3.50 12.46 -7.72
CA GLY A 485 2.49 12.19 -6.71
C GLY A 485 1.16 12.89 -7.01
N HIS A 486 0.05 12.34 -6.51
CA HIS A 486 -1.24 13.04 -6.53
C HIS A 486 -1.16 14.27 -5.62
N ILE A 487 -1.69 15.39 -6.06
CA ILE A 487 -1.59 16.66 -5.35
C ILE A 487 -2.07 16.59 -3.90
N ASP A 488 -3.18 15.88 -3.64
CA ASP A 488 -3.77 15.79 -2.29
C ASP A 488 -2.82 15.12 -1.30
N TYR A 489 -2.31 13.93 -1.60
CA TYR A 489 -1.40 13.27 -0.66
C TYR A 489 -0.02 13.94 -0.59
N ARG A 490 0.41 14.63 -1.68
CA ARG A 490 1.62 15.45 -1.62
C ARG A 490 1.47 16.56 -0.58
N ARG A 491 0.34 17.28 -0.59
CA ARG A 491 0.04 18.35 0.38
C ARG A 491 0.01 17.81 1.81
N VAL A 492 -0.60 16.65 2.04
CA VAL A 492 -0.59 16.01 3.37
C VAL A 492 0.83 15.69 3.81
N ALA A 493 1.63 15.06 2.95
CA ALA A 493 3.02 14.73 3.27
C ALA A 493 3.91 15.98 3.49
N GLN A 494 3.68 17.04 2.70
CA GLN A 494 4.34 18.34 2.90
C GLN A 494 3.96 18.97 4.24
N GLU A 495 2.68 18.89 4.63
CA GLU A 495 2.21 19.40 5.91
C GLU A 495 2.76 18.58 7.08
N MET A 496 2.81 17.25 6.96
CA MET A 496 3.49 16.39 7.95
C MET A 496 4.96 16.81 8.15
N TYR A 497 5.69 17.07 7.06
CA TYR A 497 7.07 17.57 7.13
C TYR A 497 7.17 18.91 7.87
N LYS A 498 6.30 19.87 7.53
CA LYS A 498 6.31 21.20 8.16
C LYS A 498 6.10 21.11 9.67
N GLN A 499 5.18 20.25 10.11
CA GLN A 499 4.89 20.07 11.53
C GLN A 499 6.04 19.34 12.25
N ILE A 500 6.64 18.32 11.65
CA ILE A 500 7.86 17.69 12.20
C ILE A 500 8.99 18.72 12.27
N ASN A 501 9.22 19.51 11.23
CA ASN A 501 10.26 20.53 11.20
C ASN A 501 10.06 21.62 12.27
N LYS A 502 8.81 21.94 12.61
CA LYS A 502 8.49 22.90 13.67
C LYS A 502 8.90 22.38 15.05
N VAL A 503 8.68 21.10 15.34
CA VAL A 503 8.96 20.50 16.66
C VAL A 503 10.38 19.90 16.75
N HIS A 504 10.93 19.43 15.63
CA HIS A 504 12.25 18.81 15.53
C HIS A 504 13.08 19.44 14.38
N PRO A 505 13.44 20.73 14.47
CA PRO A 505 14.09 21.45 13.38
C PRO A 505 15.48 20.91 13.01
N ASN A 506 16.18 20.26 13.94
CA ASN A 506 17.48 19.67 13.68
C ASN A 506 17.37 18.23 13.16
N LEU A 507 16.45 17.44 13.69
CA LEU A 507 16.23 16.07 13.25
C LEU A 507 15.60 15.99 11.86
N SER A 508 14.72 16.94 11.52
CA SER A 508 14.06 17.00 10.20
C SER A 508 15.06 17.21 9.04
N LYS A 509 16.29 17.71 9.31
CA LYS A 509 17.36 17.86 8.31
C LYS A 509 17.78 16.54 7.66
N ILE A 510 17.47 15.40 8.29
CA ILE A 510 17.67 14.09 7.67
C ILE A 510 16.76 13.87 6.45
N MET A 511 15.63 14.57 6.37
CA MET A 511 14.67 14.49 5.27
C MET A 511 15.06 15.41 4.09
N LYS A 512 16.23 15.18 3.50
CA LYS A 512 16.84 16.05 2.46
C LYS A 512 16.07 16.11 1.14
N PHE A 513 15.25 15.13 0.85
CA PHE A 513 14.63 14.95 -0.47
C PHE A 513 13.12 15.22 -0.45
N VAL A 514 12.66 15.99 0.53
CA VAL A 514 11.29 16.49 0.59
C VAL A 514 11.11 17.56 -0.49
N ASP A 515 10.11 17.37 -1.33
CA ASP A 515 9.75 18.31 -2.38
C ASP A 515 8.54 19.13 -1.94
N LEU A 516 8.73 20.44 -1.73
CA LEU A 516 7.70 21.40 -1.32
C LEU A 516 7.10 22.18 -2.49
N LYS A 517 7.55 21.95 -3.73
CA LYS A 517 7.08 22.66 -4.92
C LYS A 517 5.70 22.17 -5.35
N GLU A 518 4.96 22.99 -6.07
CA GLU A 518 3.77 22.59 -6.81
C GLU A 518 4.11 22.39 -8.29
N TYR A 519 3.34 21.55 -8.99
CA TYR A 519 3.57 21.20 -10.39
C TYR A 519 2.25 21.26 -11.16
N ASP A 520 2.33 21.73 -12.38
CA ASP A 520 1.17 21.86 -13.29
C ASP A 520 0.71 20.49 -13.80
N LEU A 521 1.64 19.73 -14.38
CA LEU A 521 1.42 18.36 -14.83
C LEU A 521 2.36 17.43 -14.05
N GLU A 522 1.88 16.88 -12.93
CA GLU A 522 2.68 16.17 -11.94
C GLU A 522 3.42 14.95 -12.51
N ARG A 523 2.86 14.32 -13.56
CA ARG A 523 3.43 13.11 -14.16
C ARG A 523 4.32 13.35 -15.36
N PHE A 524 4.34 14.55 -15.90
CA PHE A 524 4.99 14.86 -17.16
C PHE A 524 6.46 14.40 -17.20
N GLU A 525 7.25 14.81 -16.24
CA GLU A 525 8.66 14.41 -16.14
C GLU A 525 8.88 12.91 -15.91
N SER A 526 7.93 12.24 -15.27
CA SER A 526 7.95 10.80 -15.06
C SER A 526 7.67 10.04 -16.36
N GLU A 527 6.71 10.50 -17.15
CA GLU A 527 6.39 9.91 -18.46
C GLU A 527 7.55 10.12 -19.45
N LYS A 528 8.20 11.28 -19.47
CA LYS A 528 9.42 11.52 -20.26
C LYS A 528 10.50 10.47 -19.95
N ARG A 529 10.84 10.31 -18.68
CA ARG A 529 11.84 9.31 -18.25
C ARG A 529 11.46 7.88 -18.61
N THR A 530 10.17 7.56 -18.56
CA THR A 530 9.68 6.22 -18.94
C THR A 530 9.85 5.98 -20.44
N GLU A 531 9.53 6.98 -21.26
CA GLU A 531 9.66 6.88 -22.71
C GLU A 531 11.15 6.82 -23.14
N GLU A 532 12.03 7.57 -22.50
CA GLU A 532 13.48 7.46 -22.74
C GLU A 532 14.02 6.06 -22.46
N LYS A 533 13.56 5.43 -21.36
CA LYS A 533 13.92 4.04 -21.05
C LYS A 533 13.41 3.06 -22.08
N ARG A 534 12.15 3.24 -22.54
CA ARG A 534 11.57 2.39 -23.60
C ARG A 534 12.36 2.49 -24.91
N LYS A 535 12.77 3.70 -25.29
CA LYS A 535 13.62 3.91 -26.48
C LYS A 535 14.98 3.22 -26.35
N LYS A 536 15.58 3.18 -25.15
CA LYS A 536 16.86 2.49 -24.89
C LYS A 536 16.76 0.96 -24.92
N ILE A 537 15.62 0.39 -24.54
CA ILE A 537 15.38 -1.07 -24.55
C ILE A 537 15.10 -1.56 -25.97
N LYS A 538 14.57 -0.70 -26.86
CA LYS A 538 14.27 -1.05 -28.25
C LYS A 538 15.49 -0.90 -29.20
N LYS A 539 16.55 -0.25 -28.74
CA LYS A 539 17.88 -0.23 -29.38
C LYS A 539 18.74 -1.39 -28.85
#